data_75dbc3924c280308f593e281d90167b5
#
_entry.id   75dbc3924c280308f593e281d90167b5
#
_cell.length_a   1.000
_cell.length_b   1.000
_cell.length_c   1.000
_cell.angle_alpha   90.00
_cell.angle_beta   90.00
_cell.angle_gamma   90.00
#
_symmetry.space_group_name_H-M   'P 1'
#
loop_
_entity.id
_entity.type
_entity.pdbx_description
1 polymer ?
#
loop_
_entity_poly.entity_id
_entity_poly.type
_entity_poly.pdbx_seq_one_letter_code
_entity_poly.pdbx_strand_id
1 'polypeptide(L)'
;MIKIYDTMTRSLRDFVPLTENVVNMYVCGPTVYNYIHIGNARSAVAFDTIRRYFEYCGYTVNYISNFTDVDDKIIKAANEAGISTKELSDKFIAAFMEDTGQLGIKPATQNPRVINYMDEIIAFVSTLVDKGFAYVSEGDVYFRVAKSNNYAKLANKTLEDLEIGASGRTDAETERKENPLDFALWKAAKEGEVSWNSPWGPGRPGWHIECSVMATEILGDTIDIHGGGADLEFPHHTNEIAQSETKTGKTFANYWMHNGFVNVDNEKMSKSLGNFVTVHDMLQTVDGQVLRFFLATQQYRKPINFTEKAIHDAEVNLKYLKNTHSLPLTEQVNQAELQTYLDTFQEAMDDDFNTANGVTVLFDMAKWINSGNYDQTVKDAFEKMLQVFGIVFEEEVLDEDIEKLIEERQAARANKDFATADRIRDELAAQGIKLLDTKEGVRWTRD
;
A
#
# COMPACT_ATOMS: atom_id res chain seq x y z
N MET A 1 2.82 -12.84 -19.57
CA MET A 1 2.16 -13.56 -18.44
C MET A 1 2.82 -13.09 -17.14
N ILE A 2 2.00 -12.61 -16.23
CA ILE A 2 2.49 -12.07 -14.93
C ILE A 2 3.17 -13.16 -14.12
N LYS A 3 4.37 -12.87 -13.63
CA LYS A 3 5.10 -13.70 -12.68
C LYS A 3 5.16 -13.01 -11.33
N ILE A 4 5.05 -13.79 -10.28
CA ILE A 4 5.07 -13.31 -8.88
C ILE A 4 6.17 -14.05 -8.14
N TYR A 5 7.03 -13.31 -7.44
CA TYR A 5 7.91 -13.90 -6.46
C TYR A 5 7.09 -14.29 -5.23
N ASP A 6 6.93 -15.59 -5.04
CA ASP A 6 6.18 -16.14 -3.93
C ASP A 6 7.09 -16.43 -2.74
N THR A 7 6.86 -15.76 -1.62
CA THR A 7 7.65 -15.95 -0.40
C THR A 7 7.61 -17.41 0.09
N MET A 8 6.48 -18.10 -0.09
CA MET A 8 6.34 -19.50 0.34
C MET A 8 7.31 -20.43 -0.38
N THR A 9 7.46 -20.25 -1.68
CA THR A 9 8.36 -21.09 -2.52
C THR A 9 9.73 -20.45 -2.76
N ARG A 10 9.89 -19.16 -2.42
CA ARG A 10 11.09 -18.34 -2.65
C ARG A 10 11.56 -18.36 -4.09
N SER A 11 10.60 -18.35 -5.00
CA SER A 11 10.83 -18.40 -6.45
C SER A 11 9.78 -17.61 -7.22
N LEU A 12 10.14 -17.20 -8.42
CA LEU A 12 9.21 -16.65 -9.39
C LEU A 12 8.27 -17.75 -9.90
N ARG A 13 6.98 -17.47 -9.88
CA ARG A 13 5.94 -18.37 -10.35
C ARG A 13 5.00 -17.64 -11.31
N ASP A 14 4.54 -18.34 -12.32
CA ASP A 14 3.47 -17.83 -13.19
C ASP A 14 2.20 -17.64 -12.37
N PHE A 15 1.56 -16.47 -12.54
CA PHE A 15 0.31 -16.19 -11.84
C PHE A 15 -0.86 -16.89 -12.55
N VAL A 16 -1.57 -17.72 -11.79
CA VAL A 16 -2.78 -18.40 -12.23
C VAL A 16 -3.88 -18.09 -11.22
N PRO A 17 -4.92 -17.32 -11.59
CA PRO A 17 -6.01 -16.99 -10.67
C PRO A 17 -6.90 -18.19 -10.38
N LEU A 18 -7.52 -18.21 -9.20
CA LEU A 18 -8.53 -19.20 -8.82
C LEU A 18 -9.78 -19.09 -9.69
N THR A 19 -10.15 -17.86 -10.06
CA THR A 19 -11.27 -17.56 -10.95
C THR A 19 -10.74 -16.75 -12.13
N GLU A 20 -11.08 -17.14 -13.33
CA GLU A 20 -10.63 -16.47 -14.55
C GLU A 20 -10.88 -14.95 -14.48
N ASN A 21 -9.85 -14.16 -14.77
CA ASN A 21 -9.88 -12.68 -14.77
C ASN A 21 -10.25 -12.02 -13.43
N VAL A 22 -10.19 -12.76 -12.32
CA VAL A 22 -10.43 -12.23 -10.97
C VAL A 22 -9.24 -12.50 -10.09
N VAL A 23 -8.82 -11.51 -9.31
CA VAL A 23 -7.77 -11.62 -8.28
C VAL A 23 -8.38 -11.34 -6.92
N ASN A 24 -8.36 -12.32 -6.04
CA ASN A 24 -8.74 -12.17 -4.64
C ASN A 24 -7.49 -11.91 -3.81
N MET A 25 -7.36 -10.69 -3.30
CA MET A 25 -6.17 -10.22 -2.60
C MET A 25 -6.54 -9.72 -1.21
N TYR A 26 -5.85 -10.24 -0.19
CA TYR A 26 -5.93 -9.76 1.18
C TYR A 26 -4.58 -9.19 1.61
N VAL A 27 -4.57 -7.96 2.08
CA VAL A 27 -3.37 -7.28 2.59
C VAL A 27 -3.64 -6.83 4.02
N CYS A 28 -2.83 -7.28 4.97
CA CYS A 28 -2.97 -6.88 6.36
C CYS A 28 -2.87 -5.36 6.50
N GLY A 29 -3.91 -4.77 7.09
CA GLY A 29 -4.00 -3.35 7.33
C GLY A 29 -3.41 -2.92 8.68
N PRO A 30 -3.40 -1.63 8.98
CA PRO A 30 -2.79 -1.09 10.18
C PRO A 30 -3.62 -1.33 11.44
N THR A 31 -2.94 -1.36 12.58
CA THR A 31 -3.55 -1.16 13.89
C THR A 31 -3.80 0.35 14.09
N VAL A 32 -5.06 0.72 14.27
CA VAL A 32 -5.51 2.12 14.22
C VAL A 32 -5.42 2.84 15.57
N TYR A 33 -4.21 2.90 16.12
CA TYR A 33 -3.93 3.58 17.38
C TYR A 33 -3.19 4.91 17.25
N ASN A 34 -2.67 5.21 16.06
CA ASN A 34 -1.93 6.43 15.74
C ASN A 34 -1.93 6.66 14.22
N TYR A 35 -1.43 7.81 13.77
CA TYR A 35 -1.10 8.05 12.37
C TYR A 35 -0.15 6.98 11.83
N ILE A 36 -0.34 6.58 10.57
CA ILE A 36 0.56 5.63 9.92
C ILE A 36 1.94 6.24 9.70
N HIS A 37 2.96 5.40 9.80
CA HIS A 37 4.32 5.78 9.46
C HIS A 37 4.62 5.45 7.98
N ILE A 38 5.74 5.96 7.49
CA ILE A 38 6.14 5.80 6.09
C ILE A 38 6.30 4.32 5.67
N GLY A 39 6.62 3.43 6.59
CA GLY A 39 6.66 1.98 6.35
C GLY A 39 5.29 1.39 6.02
N ASN A 40 4.22 1.84 6.71
CA ASN A 40 2.85 1.45 6.39
C ASN A 40 2.43 1.99 5.01
N ALA A 41 2.80 3.24 4.72
CA ALA A 41 2.55 3.85 3.41
C ALA A 41 3.27 3.10 2.29
N ARG A 42 4.51 2.64 2.52
CA ARG A 42 5.25 1.80 1.56
C ARG A 42 4.46 0.54 1.20
N SER A 43 3.93 -0.16 2.19
CA SER A 43 3.10 -1.33 1.98
C SER A 43 1.82 -0.99 1.20
N ALA A 44 1.08 0.03 1.66
CA ALA A 44 -0.17 0.44 1.03
C ALA A 44 0.03 0.86 -0.44
N VAL A 45 1.08 1.63 -0.75
CA VAL A 45 1.43 2.06 -2.11
C VAL A 45 1.88 0.88 -2.98
N ALA A 46 2.70 -0.04 -2.44
CA ALA A 46 3.18 -1.20 -3.18
C ALA A 46 2.00 -2.09 -3.64
N PHE A 47 1.09 -2.42 -2.74
CA PHE A 47 -0.06 -3.27 -3.09
C PHE A 47 -1.12 -2.54 -3.91
N ASP A 48 -1.28 -1.23 -3.76
CA ASP A 48 -2.12 -0.44 -4.65
C ASP A 48 -1.55 -0.42 -6.08
N THR A 49 -0.24 -0.31 -6.24
CA THR A 49 0.44 -0.37 -7.54
C THR A 49 0.29 -1.76 -8.19
N ILE A 50 0.45 -2.83 -7.42
CA ILE A 50 0.21 -4.21 -7.85
C ILE A 50 -1.24 -4.39 -8.31
N ARG A 51 -2.20 -3.92 -7.52
CA ARG A 51 -3.63 -3.92 -7.86
C ARG A 51 -3.88 -3.19 -9.18
N ARG A 52 -3.34 -1.99 -9.34
CA ARG A 52 -3.50 -1.17 -10.55
C ARG A 52 -2.92 -1.84 -11.79
N TYR A 53 -1.81 -2.55 -11.63
CA TYR A 53 -1.24 -3.29 -12.76
C TYR A 53 -2.10 -4.50 -13.16
N PHE A 54 -2.64 -5.25 -12.20
CA PHE A 54 -3.63 -6.29 -12.52
C PHE A 54 -4.84 -5.72 -13.25
N GLU A 55 -5.37 -4.58 -12.79
CA GLU A 55 -6.49 -3.90 -13.45
C GLU A 55 -6.09 -3.40 -14.86
N TYR A 56 -4.87 -2.89 -15.04
CA TYR A 56 -4.31 -2.52 -16.35
C TYR A 56 -4.27 -3.72 -17.30
N CYS A 57 -3.99 -4.91 -16.80
CA CYS A 57 -4.03 -6.17 -17.56
C CYS A 57 -5.44 -6.76 -17.76
N GLY A 58 -6.49 -6.09 -17.28
CA GLY A 58 -7.88 -6.48 -17.48
C GLY A 58 -8.47 -7.37 -16.38
N TYR A 59 -7.78 -7.58 -15.27
CA TYR A 59 -8.32 -8.30 -14.12
C TYR A 59 -9.27 -7.43 -13.30
N THR A 60 -10.28 -8.07 -12.72
CA THR A 60 -11.04 -7.50 -11.60
C THR A 60 -10.35 -7.88 -10.29
N VAL A 61 -9.97 -6.91 -9.47
CA VAL A 61 -9.29 -7.16 -8.20
C VAL A 61 -10.22 -6.92 -7.02
N ASN A 62 -10.50 -7.96 -6.25
CA ASN A 62 -11.12 -7.86 -4.95
C ASN A 62 -10.02 -7.62 -3.92
N TYR A 63 -9.81 -6.35 -3.56
CA TYR A 63 -8.76 -5.93 -2.65
C TYR A 63 -9.34 -5.70 -1.26
N ILE A 64 -8.96 -6.54 -0.31
CA ILE A 64 -9.41 -6.48 1.09
C ILE A 64 -8.24 -6.07 1.97
N SER A 65 -8.44 -5.04 2.77
CA SER A 65 -7.46 -4.59 3.77
C SER A 65 -8.19 -4.18 5.04
N ASN A 66 -7.89 -4.85 6.14
CA ASN A 66 -8.59 -4.65 7.40
C ASN A 66 -8.08 -3.43 8.18
N PHE A 67 -8.89 -3.01 9.15
CA PHE A 67 -8.44 -2.21 10.28
C PHE A 67 -8.45 -3.05 11.55
N THR A 68 -7.30 -3.15 12.20
CA THR A 68 -7.22 -3.72 13.56
C THR A 68 -7.61 -2.65 14.55
N ASP A 69 -8.84 -2.73 15.06
CA ASP A 69 -9.45 -1.77 15.97
C ASP A 69 -9.65 -2.32 17.39
N VAL A 70 -9.06 -3.48 17.67
CA VAL A 70 -8.94 -4.10 19.01
C VAL A 70 -7.51 -4.60 19.18
N ASP A 71 -6.74 -3.97 20.07
CA ASP A 71 -5.34 -4.33 20.32
C ASP A 71 -4.85 -3.67 21.62
N ASP A 72 -3.81 -4.21 22.25
CA ASP A 72 -3.19 -3.63 23.45
C ASP A 72 -2.75 -2.19 23.25
N LYS A 73 -2.24 -1.84 22.06
CA LYS A 73 -1.80 -0.48 21.71
C LYS A 73 -2.97 0.50 21.67
N ILE A 74 -4.13 0.05 21.18
CA ILE A 74 -5.34 0.86 21.13
C ILE A 74 -5.86 1.11 22.53
N ILE A 75 -5.94 0.07 23.37
CA ILE A 75 -6.37 0.19 24.76
C ILE A 75 -5.47 1.18 25.52
N LYS A 76 -4.16 1.04 25.39
CA LYS A 76 -3.19 1.94 26.02
C LYS A 76 -3.35 3.38 25.53
N ALA A 77 -3.40 3.60 24.23
CA ALA A 77 -3.53 4.94 23.65
C ALA A 77 -4.86 5.61 24.02
N ALA A 78 -5.96 4.86 24.06
CA ALA A 78 -7.27 5.37 24.48
C ALA A 78 -7.26 5.79 25.95
N ASN A 79 -6.67 4.99 26.84
CA ASN A 79 -6.52 5.31 28.25
C ASN A 79 -5.66 6.58 28.46
N GLU A 80 -4.55 6.70 27.74
CA GLU A 80 -3.68 7.90 27.80
C GLU A 80 -4.40 9.15 27.28
N ALA A 81 -5.26 9.03 26.29
CA ALA A 81 -6.04 10.13 25.72
C ALA A 81 -7.34 10.42 26.50
N GLY A 82 -7.75 9.56 27.42
CA GLY A 82 -9.00 9.72 28.19
C GLY A 82 -10.27 9.56 27.34
N ILE A 83 -10.21 8.77 26.26
CA ILE A 83 -11.34 8.49 25.37
C ILE A 83 -11.57 6.97 25.24
N SER A 84 -12.69 6.58 24.63
CA SER A 84 -12.97 5.16 24.38
C SER A 84 -12.08 4.61 23.25
N THR A 85 -11.89 3.30 23.26
CA THR A 85 -11.18 2.58 22.17
C THR A 85 -11.86 2.80 20.82
N LYS A 86 -13.19 2.89 20.81
CA LYS A 86 -13.97 3.17 19.60
C LYS A 86 -13.69 4.58 19.06
N GLU A 87 -13.72 5.58 19.91
CA GLU A 87 -13.43 6.97 19.50
C GLU A 87 -12.01 7.11 18.96
N LEU A 88 -11.04 6.47 19.60
CA LEU A 88 -9.65 6.47 19.12
C LEU A 88 -9.53 5.80 17.75
N SER A 89 -10.10 4.61 17.60
CA SER A 89 -10.06 3.86 16.33
C SER A 89 -10.74 4.61 15.21
N ASP A 90 -11.92 5.17 15.43
CA ASP A 90 -12.65 5.96 14.44
C ASP A 90 -11.84 7.18 13.98
N LYS A 91 -11.16 7.87 14.92
CA LYS A 91 -10.26 8.99 14.61
C LYS A 91 -9.14 8.60 13.67
N PHE A 92 -8.44 7.51 13.97
CA PHE A 92 -7.28 7.10 13.18
C PHE A 92 -7.64 6.35 11.90
N ILE A 93 -8.82 5.74 11.81
CA ILE A 93 -9.37 5.27 10.53
C ILE A 93 -9.63 6.46 9.60
N ALA A 94 -10.26 7.51 10.10
CA ALA A 94 -10.50 8.73 9.31
C ALA A 94 -9.17 9.36 8.84
N ALA A 95 -8.18 9.47 9.72
CA ALA A 95 -6.85 9.97 9.38
C ALA A 95 -6.15 9.07 8.33
N PHE A 96 -6.26 7.77 8.44
CA PHE A 96 -5.74 6.82 7.46
C PHE A 96 -6.37 7.04 6.08
N MET A 97 -7.68 7.17 6.02
CA MET A 97 -8.39 7.39 4.74
C MET A 97 -8.01 8.73 4.10
N GLU A 98 -7.83 9.77 4.90
CA GLU A 98 -7.38 11.08 4.42
C GLU A 98 -5.94 11.03 3.89
N ASP A 99 -5.00 10.51 4.68
CA ASP A 99 -3.59 10.45 4.32
C ASP A 99 -3.35 9.55 3.09
N THR A 100 -4.00 8.39 3.04
CA THR A 100 -3.89 7.48 1.88
C THR A 100 -4.58 8.05 0.64
N GLY A 101 -5.65 8.81 0.80
CA GLY A 101 -6.30 9.55 -0.28
C GLY A 101 -5.35 10.56 -0.92
N GLN A 102 -4.60 11.32 -0.13
CA GLN A 102 -3.58 12.26 -0.63
C GLN A 102 -2.43 11.55 -1.36
N LEU A 103 -2.13 10.29 -1.02
CA LEU A 103 -1.19 9.45 -1.75
C LEU A 103 -1.78 8.82 -3.02
N GLY A 104 -3.02 9.12 -3.38
CA GLY A 104 -3.69 8.56 -4.55
C GLY A 104 -3.94 7.06 -4.45
N ILE A 105 -3.97 6.50 -3.23
CA ILE A 105 -4.31 5.09 -3.02
C ILE A 105 -5.80 4.88 -3.27
N LYS A 106 -6.13 3.91 -4.10
CA LYS A 106 -7.53 3.54 -4.38
C LYS A 106 -8.18 3.00 -3.11
N PRO A 107 -9.42 3.38 -2.81
CA PRO A 107 -10.18 2.73 -1.74
C PRO A 107 -10.18 1.22 -1.93
N ALA A 108 -9.98 0.46 -0.85
CA ALA A 108 -10.11 -0.99 -0.87
C ALA A 108 -11.53 -1.38 -1.31
N THR A 109 -11.69 -2.57 -1.86
CA THR A 109 -13.02 -3.12 -2.13
C THR A 109 -13.81 -3.21 -0.82
N GLN A 110 -13.12 -3.59 0.26
CA GLN A 110 -13.67 -3.61 1.61
C GLN A 110 -12.53 -3.40 2.64
N ASN A 111 -12.84 -2.62 3.68
CA ASN A 111 -11.99 -2.46 4.86
C ASN A 111 -12.71 -3.06 6.09
N PRO A 112 -12.65 -4.38 6.32
CA PRO A 112 -13.30 -4.98 7.47
C PRO A 112 -12.65 -4.52 8.78
N ARG A 113 -13.47 -4.35 9.82
CA ARG A 113 -13.03 -4.02 11.18
C ARG A 113 -13.17 -5.25 12.06
N VAL A 114 -12.19 -5.51 12.90
CA VAL A 114 -12.18 -6.70 13.77
C VAL A 114 -13.41 -6.77 14.65
N ILE A 115 -13.86 -5.65 15.21
CA ILE A 115 -15.03 -5.60 16.09
C ILE A 115 -16.33 -6.12 15.45
N ASN A 116 -16.42 -6.13 14.13
CA ASN A 116 -17.59 -6.61 13.39
C ASN A 116 -17.55 -8.12 13.11
N TYR A 117 -16.48 -8.83 13.50
CA TYR A 117 -16.25 -10.25 13.22
C TYR A 117 -16.07 -11.10 14.49
N MET A 118 -16.53 -10.61 15.66
CA MET A 118 -16.33 -11.32 16.93
C MET A 118 -16.98 -12.68 16.97
N ASP A 119 -18.19 -12.81 16.46
CA ASP A 119 -18.92 -14.10 16.46
C ASP A 119 -18.19 -15.11 15.57
N GLU A 120 -17.72 -14.67 14.39
CA GLU A 120 -16.96 -15.49 13.46
C GLU A 120 -15.60 -15.89 14.03
N ILE A 121 -14.93 -14.97 14.75
CA ILE A 121 -13.66 -15.24 15.45
C ILE A 121 -13.88 -16.30 16.52
N ILE A 122 -14.88 -16.15 17.37
CA ILE A 122 -15.19 -17.10 18.43
C ILE A 122 -15.53 -18.48 17.82
N ALA A 123 -16.31 -18.54 16.76
CA ALA A 123 -16.63 -19.78 16.07
C ALA A 123 -15.39 -20.44 15.46
N PHE A 124 -14.49 -19.66 14.87
CA PHE A 124 -13.24 -20.15 14.29
C PHE A 124 -12.33 -20.75 15.37
N VAL A 125 -12.14 -20.03 16.48
CA VAL A 125 -11.34 -20.50 17.63
C VAL A 125 -11.96 -21.76 18.25
N SER A 126 -13.29 -21.82 18.41
CA SER A 126 -13.99 -22.99 18.91
C SER A 126 -13.73 -24.22 18.03
N THR A 127 -13.72 -24.06 16.71
CA THR A 127 -13.39 -25.15 15.78
C THR A 127 -11.97 -25.68 16.01
N LEU A 128 -11.00 -24.79 16.25
CA LEU A 128 -9.62 -25.20 16.54
C LEU A 128 -9.50 -25.93 17.89
N VAL A 129 -10.24 -25.50 18.90
CA VAL A 129 -10.32 -26.19 20.20
C VAL A 129 -10.92 -27.59 20.03
N ASP A 130 -12.05 -27.71 19.35
CA ASP A 130 -12.74 -28.98 19.10
C ASP A 130 -11.89 -29.98 18.33
N LYS A 131 -11.09 -29.49 17.39
CA LYS A 131 -10.13 -30.32 16.64
C LYS A 131 -8.86 -30.68 17.43
N GLY A 132 -8.68 -30.12 18.64
CA GLY A 132 -7.53 -30.35 19.49
C GLY A 132 -6.26 -29.61 19.09
N PHE A 133 -6.36 -28.61 18.20
CA PHE A 133 -5.25 -27.74 17.82
C PHE A 133 -5.10 -26.49 18.69
N ALA A 134 -6.07 -26.23 19.53
CA ALA A 134 -6.03 -25.16 20.50
C ALA A 134 -6.49 -25.66 21.87
N TYR A 135 -6.11 -24.94 22.93
CA TYR A 135 -6.44 -25.27 24.31
C TYR A 135 -6.71 -24.02 25.14
N VAL A 136 -7.55 -24.20 26.15
CA VAL A 136 -7.91 -23.15 27.10
C VAL A 136 -6.99 -23.20 28.33
N SER A 137 -6.43 -22.06 28.72
CA SER A 137 -5.62 -21.89 29.91
C SER A 137 -5.97 -20.59 30.61
N GLU A 138 -6.60 -20.66 31.76
CA GLU A 138 -6.99 -19.51 32.62
C GLU A 138 -7.80 -18.42 31.87
N GLY A 139 -8.68 -18.83 30.94
CA GLY A 139 -9.50 -17.93 30.13
C GLY A 139 -8.85 -17.45 28.83
N ASP A 140 -7.55 -17.69 28.68
CA ASP A 140 -6.88 -17.52 27.39
C ASP A 140 -7.06 -18.78 26.52
N VAL A 141 -7.00 -18.65 25.21
CA VAL A 141 -6.97 -19.77 24.27
C VAL A 141 -5.71 -19.67 23.43
N TYR A 142 -4.92 -20.73 23.40
CA TYR A 142 -3.65 -20.81 22.65
C TYR A 142 -3.71 -21.85 21.55
N PHE A 143 -3.03 -21.55 20.45
CA PHE A 143 -2.79 -22.51 19.37
C PHE A 143 -1.59 -23.39 19.71
N ARG A 144 -1.73 -24.73 19.49
CA ARG A 144 -0.65 -25.72 19.68
C ARG A 144 0.23 -25.77 18.46
N VAL A 145 1.33 -25.03 18.45
CA VAL A 145 2.28 -24.98 17.32
C VAL A 145 2.84 -26.35 16.99
N ALA A 146 3.13 -27.17 17.99
CA ALA A 146 3.67 -28.53 17.81
C ALA A 146 2.78 -29.47 16.98
N LYS A 147 1.48 -29.19 16.87
CA LYS A 147 0.54 -29.98 16.05
C LYS A 147 0.39 -29.45 14.63
N SER A 148 0.93 -28.29 14.31
CA SER A 148 0.89 -27.72 12.96
C SER A 148 2.01 -28.28 12.10
N ASN A 149 1.65 -28.93 11.02
CA ASN A 149 2.63 -29.42 10.05
C ASN A 149 3.29 -28.24 9.33
N ASN A 150 4.62 -28.26 9.24
CA ASN A 150 5.39 -27.24 8.52
C ASN A 150 5.15 -25.79 9.03
N TYR A 151 4.94 -25.59 10.33
CA TYR A 151 4.60 -24.30 10.93
C TYR A 151 5.48 -23.14 10.44
N ALA A 152 6.79 -23.29 10.42
CA ALA A 152 7.70 -22.18 10.09
C ALA A 152 8.13 -22.14 8.60
N LYS A 153 7.42 -22.82 7.72
CA LYS A 153 7.78 -22.94 6.30
C LYS A 153 7.86 -21.59 5.59
N LEU A 154 6.90 -20.70 5.81
CA LEU A 154 6.90 -19.35 5.20
C LEU A 154 8.17 -18.58 5.57
N ALA A 155 8.56 -18.61 6.83
CA ALA A 155 9.76 -17.95 7.34
C ALA A 155 11.08 -18.69 7.01
N ASN A 156 10.99 -19.85 6.35
CA ASN A 156 12.15 -20.71 6.06
C ASN A 156 12.98 -21.07 7.31
N LYS A 157 12.29 -21.36 8.40
CA LYS A 157 12.84 -21.73 9.70
C LYS A 157 12.32 -23.10 10.13
N THR A 158 13.06 -23.77 11.00
CA THR A 158 12.61 -24.97 11.70
C THR A 158 12.00 -24.61 13.05
N LEU A 159 11.21 -25.51 13.63
CA LEU A 159 10.73 -25.35 15.02
C LEU A 159 11.89 -25.23 16.01
N GLU A 160 12.95 -26.01 15.81
CA GLU A 160 14.16 -25.98 16.63
C GLU A 160 14.84 -24.59 16.61
N ASP A 161 14.94 -23.96 15.43
CA ASP A 161 15.48 -22.60 15.30
C ASP A 161 14.65 -21.58 16.11
N LEU A 162 13.33 -21.76 16.14
CA LEU A 162 12.41 -20.89 16.87
C LEU A 162 12.45 -21.15 18.37
N GLU A 163 12.56 -22.41 18.82
CA GLU A 163 12.68 -22.78 20.22
C GLU A 163 13.96 -22.24 20.87
N ILE A 164 15.08 -22.27 20.16
CA ILE A 164 16.33 -21.64 20.59
C ILE A 164 16.14 -20.13 20.80
N GLY A 165 15.43 -19.45 19.89
CA GLY A 165 15.11 -18.03 20.01
C GLY A 165 14.12 -17.68 21.12
N ALA A 166 13.28 -18.62 21.53
CA ALA A 166 12.25 -18.44 22.55
C ALA A 166 12.73 -18.75 23.97
N SER A 167 13.80 -19.53 24.13
CA SER A 167 14.28 -20.05 25.42
C SER A 167 14.73 -19.00 26.45
N GLY A 168 14.78 -17.71 26.10
CA GLY A 168 15.12 -16.60 27.00
C GLY A 168 13.93 -15.73 27.42
N ARG A 169 12.70 -16.06 27.02
CA ARG A 169 11.51 -15.26 27.35
C ARG A 169 10.75 -15.90 28.50
N THR A 170 10.80 -15.28 29.66
CA THR A 170 10.00 -15.64 30.85
C THR A 170 9.06 -14.48 31.15
N ASP A 171 7.83 -14.56 30.70
CA ASP A 171 6.74 -13.67 31.09
C ASP A 171 5.57 -14.49 31.66
N ALA A 172 4.61 -13.81 32.27
CA ALA A 172 3.44 -14.46 32.88
C ALA A 172 2.57 -15.21 31.83
N GLU A 173 2.65 -14.86 30.56
CA GLU A 173 1.96 -15.60 29.50
C GLU A 173 2.65 -16.93 29.23
N THR A 174 3.97 -17.00 29.33
CA THR A 174 4.74 -18.23 29.08
C THR A 174 4.38 -19.33 30.08
N GLU A 175 4.06 -18.98 31.34
CA GLU A 175 3.66 -19.94 32.36
C GLU A 175 2.31 -20.62 32.06
N ARG A 176 1.45 -19.99 31.26
CA ARG A 176 0.12 -20.50 30.86
C ARG A 176 0.16 -21.39 29.62
N LYS A 177 1.27 -21.40 28.90
CA LYS A 177 1.42 -22.12 27.63
C LYS A 177 1.97 -23.53 27.85
N GLU A 178 1.49 -24.48 27.06
CA GLU A 178 2.07 -25.83 26.96
C GLU A 178 3.45 -25.80 26.34
N ASN A 179 3.67 -24.90 25.37
CA ASN A 179 4.94 -24.66 24.68
C ASN A 179 5.16 -23.16 24.49
N PRO A 180 6.36 -22.61 24.69
CA PRO A 180 6.65 -21.19 24.50
C PRO A 180 6.34 -20.63 23.12
N LEU A 181 6.31 -21.47 22.09
CA LEU A 181 5.95 -21.08 20.72
C LEU A 181 4.44 -20.94 20.49
N ASP A 182 3.61 -21.49 21.38
CA ASP A 182 2.16 -21.36 21.28
C ASP A 182 1.77 -19.89 21.33
N PHE A 183 0.76 -19.50 20.56
CA PHE A 183 0.33 -18.12 20.44
C PHE A 183 -1.16 -17.96 20.76
N ALA A 184 -1.51 -16.80 21.28
CA ALA A 184 -2.87 -16.50 21.72
C ALA A 184 -3.83 -16.38 20.54
N LEU A 185 -4.94 -17.08 20.61
CA LEU A 185 -6.11 -16.95 19.74
C LEU A 185 -7.19 -16.08 20.40
N TRP A 186 -7.31 -16.17 21.72
CA TRP A 186 -8.21 -15.39 22.54
C TRP A 186 -7.50 -15.04 23.85
N LYS A 187 -7.63 -13.79 24.27
CA LYS A 187 -7.04 -13.29 25.53
C LYS A 187 -8.14 -12.95 26.51
N ALA A 188 -8.06 -13.49 27.73
CA ALA A 188 -8.95 -13.14 28.82
C ALA A 188 -8.86 -11.63 29.11
N ALA A 189 -10.00 -10.98 29.29
CA ALA A 189 -10.05 -9.55 29.61
C ALA A 189 -9.51 -9.27 31.01
N LYS A 190 -8.75 -8.20 31.16
CA LYS A 190 -8.40 -7.60 32.44
C LYS A 190 -9.51 -6.66 32.88
N GLU A 191 -9.53 -6.35 34.17
CA GLU A 191 -10.51 -5.43 34.73
C GLU A 191 -10.48 -4.08 34.03
N GLY A 192 -11.65 -3.62 33.56
CA GLY A 192 -11.82 -2.32 32.85
C GLY A 192 -11.46 -2.34 31.39
N GLU A 193 -10.99 -3.45 30.82
CA GLU A 193 -10.75 -3.57 29.37
C GLU A 193 -12.05 -3.82 28.59
N VAL A 194 -12.06 -3.34 27.35
CA VAL A 194 -13.11 -3.73 26.38
C VAL A 194 -13.05 -5.24 26.13
N SER A 195 -14.20 -5.90 26.20
CA SER A 195 -14.28 -7.35 26.08
C SER A 195 -15.57 -7.80 25.42
N TRP A 196 -15.54 -9.03 24.95
CA TRP A 196 -16.69 -9.75 24.38
C TRP A 196 -16.87 -11.08 25.09
N ASN A 197 -18.12 -11.50 25.27
CA ASN A 197 -18.44 -12.78 25.86
C ASN A 197 -18.03 -13.92 24.92
N SER A 198 -17.42 -14.95 25.49
CA SER A 198 -17.04 -16.16 24.77
C SER A 198 -17.25 -17.40 25.62
N PRO A 199 -17.20 -18.63 25.06
CA PRO A 199 -17.27 -19.89 25.84
C PRO A 199 -16.16 -20.01 26.89
N TRP A 200 -15.09 -19.24 26.78
CA TRP A 200 -13.91 -19.27 27.68
C TRP A 200 -13.91 -18.14 28.69
N GLY A 201 -14.91 -17.28 28.66
CA GLY A 201 -15.06 -16.10 29.49
C GLY A 201 -14.94 -14.79 28.69
N PRO A 202 -15.11 -13.65 29.38
CA PRO A 202 -14.92 -12.34 28.74
C PRO A 202 -13.48 -12.17 28.26
N GLY A 203 -13.32 -11.68 27.04
CA GLY A 203 -11.99 -11.51 26.45
C GLY A 203 -12.02 -10.81 25.11
N ARG A 204 -10.93 -10.89 24.40
CA ARG A 204 -10.72 -10.29 23.07
C ARG A 204 -9.83 -11.19 22.21
N PRO A 205 -9.89 -11.05 20.87
CA PRO A 205 -9.08 -11.87 19.98
C PRO A 205 -7.59 -11.60 20.14
N GLY A 206 -6.79 -12.64 19.90
CA GLY A 206 -5.37 -12.49 19.61
C GLY A 206 -5.18 -11.82 18.26
N TRP A 207 -4.03 -11.22 18.04
CA TRP A 207 -3.78 -10.45 16.81
C TRP A 207 -3.81 -11.30 15.52
N HIS A 208 -3.33 -12.55 15.60
CA HIS A 208 -3.16 -13.36 14.38
C HIS A 208 -4.46 -13.97 13.86
N ILE A 209 -5.43 -14.20 14.73
CA ILE A 209 -6.71 -14.82 14.34
C ILE A 209 -7.59 -13.89 13.48
N GLU A 210 -7.45 -12.60 13.68
CA GLU A 210 -8.28 -11.57 13.06
C GLU A 210 -8.25 -11.65 11.53
N CYS A 211 -7.04 -11.63 10.95
CA CYS A 211 -6.86 -11.66 9.50
C CYS A 211 -7.26 -13.01 8.89
N SER A 212 -6.98 -14.13 9.57
CA SER A 212 -7.46 -15.45 9.11
C SER A 212 -8.98 -15.48 8.97
N VAL A 213 -9.70 -14.95 9.95
CA VAL A 213 -11.16 -14.94 9.95
C VAL A 213 -11.68 -14.00 8.88
N MET A 214 -11.23 -12.74 8.87
CA MET A 214 -11.74 -11.77 7.89
C MET A 214 -11.42 -12.16 6.45
N ALA A 215 -10.24 -12.70 6.17
CA ALA A 215 -9.89 -13.17 4.83
C ALA A 215 -10.76 -14.33 4.37
N THR A 216 -10.94 -15.34 5.21
CA THR A 216 -11.72 -16.53 4.85
C THR A 216 -13.22 -16.26 4.78
N GLU A 217 -13.77 -15.42 5.62
CA GLU A 217 -15.19 -15.03 5.58
C GLU A 217 -15.52 -14.20 4.33
N ILE A 218 -14.63 -13.32 3.90
CA ILE A 218 -14.90 -12.42 2.78
C ILE A 218 -14.52 -13.04 1.43
N LEU A 219 -13.39 -13.72 1.34
CA LEU A 219 -12.81 -14.20 0.08
C LEU A 219 -12.85 -15.72 -0.08
N GLY A 220 -13.20 -16.46 0.97
CA GLY A 220 -13.24 -17.92 0.96
C GLY A 220 -11.99 -18.58 1.54
N ASP A 221 -12.02 -19.91 1.67
CA ASP A 221 -10.99 -20.70 2.35
C ASP A 221 -9.59 -20.58 1.72
N THR A 222 -9.56 -20.39 0.40
CA THR A 222 -8.34 -20.20 -0.39
C THR A 222 -8.41 -18.88 -1.16
N ILE A 223 -7.40 -18.06 -1.04
CA ILE A 223 -7.29 -16.78 -1.77
C ILE A 223 -6.13 -16.81 -2.75
N ASP A 224 -6.13 -15.92 -3.75
CA ASP A 224 -5.05 -15.83 -4.71
C ASP A 224 -3.78 -15.30 -4.06
N ILE A 225 -3.84 -14.10 -3.50
CA ILE A 225 -2.68 -13.37 -2.97
C ILE A 225 -2.94 -12.92 -1.54
N HIS A 226 -2.00 -13.21 -0.65
CA HIS A 226 -1.92 -12.60 0.67
C HIS A 226 -0.62 -11.78 0.77
N GLY A 227 -0.72 -10.55 1.22
CA GLY A 227 0.40 -9.63 1.23
C GLY A 227 0.53 -8.80 2.50
N GLY A 228 1.69 -8.18 2.64
CA GLY A 228 2.02 -7.26 3.73
C GLY A 228 3.50 -6.89 3.76
N GLY A 229 3.93 -6.21 4.81
CA GLY A 229 5.34 -5.93 5.04
C GLY A 229 6.15 -7.19 5.36
N ALA A 230 7.45 -7.15 5.08
CA ALA A 230 8.35 -8.28 5.35
C ALA A 230 8.42 -8.67 6.85
N ASP A 231 8.11 -7.74 7.74
CA ASP A 231 8.01 -7.97 9.19
C ASP A 231 6.82 -8.87 9.57
N LEU A 232 5.81 -8.99 8.71
CA LEU A 232 4.65 -9.84 8.93
C LEU A 232 4.89 -11.31 8.51
N GLU A 233 5.94 -11.61 7.75
CA GLU A 233 6.26 -12.98 7.35
C GLU A 233 6.31 -13.92 8.57
N PHE A 234 6.93 -13.45 9.66
CA PHE A 234 6.96 -14.13 10.95
C PHE A 234 6.87 -13.10 12.09
N PRO A 235 5.99 -13.32 13.10
CA PRO A 235 5.12 -14.50 13.26
C PRO A 235 3.72 -14.39 12.60
N HIS A 236 3.28 -13.21 12.18
CA HIS A 236 1.86 -12.96 11.87
C HIS A 236 1.31 -13.85 10.73
N HIS A 237 1.89 -13.79 9.55
CA HIS A 237 1.45 -14.59 8.40
C HIS A 237 1.69 -16.09 8.60
N THR A 238 2.78 -16.46 9.25
CA THR A 238 3.05 -17.85 9.65
C THR A 238 1.93 -18.39 10.55
N ASN A 239 1.47 -17.59 11.50
CA ASN A 239 0.38 -17.96 12.40
C ASN A 239 -0.98 -18.00 11.69
N GLU A 240 -1.23 -17.09 10.75
CA GLU A 240 -2.44 -17.12 9.93
C GLU A 240 -2.53 -18.39 9.10
N ILE A 241 -1.44 -18.84 8.50
CA ILE A 241 -1.39 -20.12 7.76
C ILE A 241 -1.75 -21.27 8.68
N ALA A 242 -1.12 -21.35 9.85
CA ALA A 242 -1.39 -22.42 10.80
C ALA A 242 -2.87 -22.45 11.22
N GLN A 243 -3.45 -21.31 11.52
CA GLN A 243 -4.86 -21.18 11.89
C GLN A 243 -5.80 -21.59 10.76
N SER A 244 -5.63 -20.99 9.59
CA SER A 244 -6.53 -21.16 8.46
C SER A 244 -6.45 -22.56 7.86
N GLU A 245 -5.27 -23.08 7.61
CA GLU A 245 -5.09 -24.40 7.00
C GLU A 245 -5.49 -25.54 7.95
N THR A 246 -5.28 -25.35 9.24
CA THR A 246 -5.75 -26.33 10.25
C THR A 246 -7.28 -26.37 10.32
N LYS A 247 -7.94 -25.22 10.27
CA LYS A 247 -9.40 -25.15 10.31
C LYS A 247 -10.02 -25.76 9.05
N THR A 248 -9.53 -25.34 7.88
CA THR A 248 -10.19 -25.64 6.60
C THR A 248 -9.71 -26.93 5.93
N GLY A 249 -8.47 -27.35 6.22
CA GLY A 249 -7.80 -28.45 5.50
C GLY A 249 -7.38 -28.07 4.08
N LYS A 250 -7.39 -26.78 3.73
CA LYS A 250 -7.05 -26.25 2.40
C LYS A 250 -5.89 -25.28 2.48
N THR A 251 -5.21 -25.05 1.35
CA THR A 251 -4.21 -23.97 1.22
C THR A 251 -4.89 -22.62 1.45
N PHE A 252 -4.31 -21.78 2.31
CA PHE A 252 -4.88 -20.49 2.64
C PHE A 252 -4.67 -19.46 1.53
N ALA A 253 -3.45 -19.29 1.05
CA ALA A 253 -3.13 -18.41 -0.06
C ALA A 253 -2.20 -19.09 -1.06
N ASN A 254 -2.46 -18.88 -2.37
CA ASN A 254 -1.63 -19.46 -3.42
C ASN A 254 -0.33 -18.71 -3.62
N TYR A 255 -0.31 -17.40 -3.35
CA TYR A 255 0.87 -16.54 -3.48
C TYR A 255 1.01 -15.66 -2.23
N TRP A 256 2.22 -15.64 -1.66
CA TRP A 256 2.59 -14.79 -0.53
C TRP A 256 3.54 -13.70 -0.99
N MET A 257 3.15 -12.44 -0.82
CA MET A 257 3.93 -11.29 -1.27
C MET A 257 4.29 -10.39 -0.10
N HIS A 258 5.58 -10.03 -0.02
CA HIS A 258 6.08 -9.18 1.07
C HIS A 258 6.88 -8.01 0.49
N ASN A 259 6.52 -6.79 0.92
CA ASN A 259 7.28 -5.60 0.54
C ASN A 259 8.44 -5.35 1.52
N GLY A 260 9.51 -4.77 0.97
CA GLY A 260 10.70 -4.41 1.74
C GLY A 260 10.47 -3.24 2.70
N PHE A 261 11.39 -3.08 3.63
CA PHE A 261 11.37 -2.03 4.66
C PHE A 261 11.69 -0.63 4.09
N VAL A 262 11.33 0.39 4.86
CA VAL A 262 11.81 1.76 4.68
C VAL A 262 12.86 2.06 5.73
N ASN A 263 14.05 2.46 5.28
CA ASN A 263 15.07 3.05 6.12
C ASN A 263 14.95 4.58 6.05
N VAL A 264 15.36 5.25 7.10
CA VAL A 264 15.46 6.70 7.16
C VAL A 264 16.92 7.06 7.35
N ASP A 265 17.49 7.82 6.41
CA ASP A 265 18.91 8.18 6.39
C ASP A 265 19.87 6.98 6.61
N ASN A 266 19.62 5.89 5.89
CA ASN A 266 20.33 4.60 5.95
C ASN A 266 20.19 3.82 7.26
N GLU A 267 19.33 4.25 8.18
CA GLU A 267 19.09 3.55 9.43
C GLU A 267 17.67 2.96 9.46
N LYS A 268 17.53 1.81 10.12
CA LYS A 268 16.21 1.24 10.35
C LYS A 268 15.36 2.22 11.16
N MET A 269 14.15 2.49 10.69
CA MET A 269 13.22 3.35 11.39
C MET A 269 12.79 2.71 12.73
N SER A 270 12.93 3.45 13.83
CA SER A 270 12.44 3.05 15.14
C SER A 270 12.09 4.26 16.02
N LYS A 271 11.14 4.07 16.93
CA LYS A 271 10.78 5.12 17.90
C LYS A 271 11.92 5.44 18.86
N SER A 272 12.74 4.46 19.20
CA SER A 272 13.90 4.64 20.09
C SER A 272 15.01 5.48 19.49
N LEU A 273 15.17 5.47 18.17
CA LEU A 273 16.15 6.29 17.45
C LEU A 273 15.64 7.71 17.14
N GLY A 274 14.34 7.99 17.40
CA GLY A 274 13.75 9.30 17.11
C GLY A 274 13.62 9.63 15.60
N ASN A 275 13.82 8.64 14.72
CA ASN A 275 13.71 8.76 13.27
C ASN A 275 12.36 8.26 12.72
N PHE A 276 11.37 8.15 13.59
CA PHE A 276 10.01 7.73 13.24
C PHE A 276 9.27 8.87 12.54
N VAL A 277 8.87 8.65 11.30
CA VAL A 277 8.19 9.66 10.45
C VAL A 277 6.78 9.20 10.14
N THR A 278 5.79 10.04 10.49
CA THR A 278 4.40 9.80 10.10
C THR A 278 4.12 10.37 8.72
N VAL A 279 3.24 9.71 7.98
CA VAL A 279 2.78 10.21 6.67
C VAL A 279 2.00 11.52 6.85
N HIS A 280 1.21 11.61 7.91
CA HIS A 280 0.45 12.82 8.23
C HIS A 280 1.35 14.07 8.35
N ASP A 281 2.45 13.98 9.08
CA ASP A 281 3.40 15.08 9.23
C ASP A 281 4.12 15.39 7.92
N MET A 282 4.49 14.36 7.15
CA MET A 282 5.15 14.55 5.86
C MET A 282 4.25 15.28 4.86
N LEU A 283 2.97 14.97 4.81
CA LEU A 283 2.01 15.61 3.90
C LEU A 283 1.75 17.09 4.21
N GLN A 284 2.24 17.61 5.35
CA GLN A 284 2.21 19.05 5.62
C GLN A 284 3.25 19.84 4.77
N THR A 285 4.29 19.17 4.29
CA THR A 285 5.42 19.81 3.59
C THR A 285 5.77 19.16 2.25
N VAL A 286 5.33 17.94 2.01
CA VAL A 286 5.59 17.17 0.78
C VAL A 286 4.27 16.91 0.07
N ASP A 287 4.23 17.21 -1.23
CA ASP A 287 3.07 16.87 -2.06
C ASP A 287 2.81 15.37 -2.07
N GLY A 288 1.53 14.98 -1.97
CA GLY A 288 1.14 13.59 -1.88
C GLY A 288 1.54 12.76 -3.11
N GLN A 289 1.49 13.33 -4.32
CA GLN A 289 1.94 12.63 -5.53
C GLN A 289 3.46 12.47 -5.59
N VAL A 290 4.22 13.42 -5.05
CA VAL A 290 5.69 13.31 -4.93
C VAL A 290 6.04 12.15 -4.00
N LEU A 291 5.41 12.09 -2.83
CA LEU A 291 5.60 10.98 -1.89
C LEU A 291 5.16 9.65 -2.50
N ARG A 292 4.02 9.63 -3.18
CA ARG A 292 3.53 8.47 -3.93
C ARG A 292 4.56 8.00 -4.97
N PHE A 293 5.08 8.90 -5.78
CA PHE A 293 6.06 8.60 -6.81
C PHE A 293 7.32 7.98 -6.21
N PHE A 294 7.85 8.57 -5.14
CA PHE A 294 9.00 8.00 -4.40
C PHE A 294 8.74 6.57 -3.93
N LEU A 295 7.57 6.32 -3.34
CA LEU A 295 7.20 5.01 -2.80
C LEU A 295 6.88 3.97 -3.88
N ALA A 296 6.31 4.37 -5.01
CA ALA A 296 5.83 3.46 -6.07
C ALA A 296 6.92 3.02 -7.05
N THR A 297 7.92 3.85 -7.31
CA THR A 297 8.89 3.64 -8.39
C THR A 297 10.07 2.73 -8.04
N GLN A 298 10.12 2.26 -6.81
CA GLN A 298 11.11 1.26 -6.35
C GLN A 298 10.48 -0.13 -6.37
N GLN A 299 11.25 -1.13 -6.80
CA GLN A 299 10.76 -2.52 -6.79
C GLN A 299 10.32 -2.90 -5.37
N TYR A 300 9.08 -3.43 -5.25
CA TYR A 300 8.38 -3.55 -3.96
C TYR A 300 9.10 -4.40 -2.90
N ARG A 301 9.83 -5.46 -3.31
CA ARG A 301 10.56 -6.34 -2.38
C ARG A 301 11.83 -5.71 -1.82
N LYS A 302 12.39 -4.70 -2.50
CA LYS A 302 13.63 -4.07 -2.05
C LYS A 302 13.35 -3.08 -0.94
N PRO A 303 14.23 -3.00 0.07
CA PRO A 303 14.20 -1.90 1.01
C PRO A 303 14.49 -0.59 0.28
N ILE A 304 13.84 0.48 0.73
CA ILE A 304 14.06 1.83 0.20
C ILE A 304 14.60 2.74 1.30
N ASN A 305 15.35 3.76 0.91
CA ASN A 305 15.93 4.72 1.85
C ASN A 305 15.27 6.09 1.68
N PHE A 306 14.54 6.51 2.68
CA PHE A 306 13.92 7.83 2.74
C PHE A 306 15.00 8.86 3.14
N THR A 307 15.23 9.82 2.25
CA THR A 307 16.12 10.96 2.47
C THR A 307 15.52 12.22 1.83
N GLU A 308 15.90 13.40 2.30
CA GLU A 308 15.49 14.67 1.65
C GLU A 308 15.88 14.69 0.17
N LYS A 309 17.08 14.19 -0.15
CA LYS A 309 17.53 14.09 -1.55
C LYS A 309 16.63 13.20 -2.39
N ALA A 310 16.23 12.05 -1.88
CA ALA A 310 15.37 11.11 -2.61
C ALA A 310 13.97 11.72 -2.89
N ILE A 311 13.43 12.48 -1.96
CA ILE A 311 12.18 13.22 -2.15
C ILE A 311 12.35 14.34 -3.19
N HIS A 312 13.42 15.10 -3.11
CA HIS A 312 13.72 16.13 -4.12
C HIS A 312 13.90 15.53 -5.53
N ASP A 313 14.62 14.41 -5.65
CA ASP A 313 14.80 13.70 -6.92
C ASP A 313 13.43 13.23 -7.47
N ALA A 314 12.54 12.73 -6.60
CA ALA A 314 11.18 12.34 -6.97
C ALA A 314 10.35 13.53 -7.47
N GLU A 315 10.45 14.68 -6.81
CA GLU A 315 9.78 15.93 -7.23
C GLU A 315 10.24 16.39 -8.62
N VAL A 316 11.54 16.40 -8.86
CA VAL A 316 12.13 16.77 -10.17
C VAL A 316 11.67 15.82 -11.26
N ASN A 317 11.69 14.53 -10.99
CA ASN A 317 11.26 13.49 -11.92
C ASN A 317 9.77 13.59 -12.25
N LEU A 318 8.93 13.78 -11.23
CA LEU A 318 7.49 13.95 -11.40
C LEU A 318 7.15 15.20 -12.20
N LYS A 319 7.85 16.31 -11.94
CA LYS A 319 7.71 17.55 -12.71
C LYS A 319 8.06 17.37 -14.18
N TYR A 320 9.11 16.60 -14.49
CA TYR A 320 9.47 16.27 -15.87
C TYR A 320 8.32 15.51 -16.57
N LEU A 321 7.72 14.51 -15.92
CA LEU A 321 6.60 13.77 -16.47
C LEU A 321 5.35 14.64 -16.65
N LYS A 322 5.07 15.52 -15.68
CA LYS A 322 3.96 16.49 -15.76
C LYS A 322 4.13 17.43 -16.96
N ASN A 323 5.32 17.97 -17.14
CA ASN A 323 5.63 18.84 -18.29
C ASN A 323 5.47 18.10 -19.62
N THR A 324 5.87 16.83 -19.69
CA THR A 324 5.66 16.00 -20.89
C THR A 324 4.16 15.79 -21.16
N HIS A 325 3.39 15.47 -20.13
CA HIS A 325 1.94 15.27 -20.25
C HIS A 325 1.21 16.53 -20.74
N SER A 326 1.66 17.69 -20.35
CA SER A 326 1.07 18.99 -20.70
C SER A 326 1.45 19.51 -22.12
N LEU A 327 2.18 18.71 -22.90
CA LEU A 327 2.53 19.08 -24.27
C LEU A 327 1.28 19.14 -25.18
N PRO A 328 1.24 20.06 -26.15
CA PRO A 328 0.18 20.07 -27.14
C PRO A 328 0.24 18.80 -27.99
N LEU A 329 -0.94 18.31 -28.39
CA LEU A 329 -1.04 17.15 -29.27
C LEU A 329 -0.44 17.47 -30.64
N THR A 330 0.27 16.47 -31.20
CA THR A 330 0.81 16.50 -32.55
C THR A 330 -0.11 15.77 -33.53
N GLU A 331 0.24 15.78 -34.80
CA GLU A 331 -0.40 14.94 -35.79
C GLU A 331 -0.20 13.45 -35.47
N GLN A 332 -0.88 12.59 -36.25
CA GLN A 332 -0.87 11.15 -36.05
C GLN A 332 0.56 10.56 -36.01
N VAL A 333 0.84 9.75 -35.01
CA VAL A 333 2.14 9.15 -34.72
C VAL A 333 2.22 7.71 -35.23
N ASN A 334 3.43 7.21 -35.42
CA ASN A 334 3.69 5.81 -35.75
C ASN A 334 3.27 4.86 -34.61
N GLN A 335 2.15 4.18 -34.81
CA GLN A 335 1.57 3.29 -33.83
C GLN A 335 2.45 2.05 -33.51
N ALA A 336 3.32 1.63 -34.45
CA ALA A 336 4.23 0.51 -34.22
C ALA A 336 5.32 0.86 -33.18
N GLU A 337 5.74 2.11 -33.14
CA GLU A 337 6.71 2.61 -32.16
C GLU A 337 6.06 2.74 -30.78
N LEU A 338 4.82 3.25 -30.71
CA LEU A 338 4.04 3.26 -29.48
C LEU A 338 3.89 1.83 -28.93
N GLN A 339 3.54 0.85 -29.77
CA GLN A 339 3.38 -0.53 -29.34
C GLN A 339 4.66 -1.10 -28.71
N THR A 340 5.83 -0.70 -29.19
CA THR A 340 7.11 -1.11 -28.60
C THR A 340 7.25 -0.65 -27.14
N TYR A 341 6.84 0.58 -26.82
CA TYR A 341 6.85 1.06 -25.44
C TYR A 341 5.84 0.30 -24.57
N LEU A 342 4.65 0.03 -25.08
CA LEU A 342 3.63 -0.73 -24.34
C LEU A 342 4.09 -2.16 -24.06
N ASP A 343 4.66 -2.85 -25.02
CA ASP A 343 5.18 -4.21 -24.88
C ASP A 343 6.34 -4.24 -23.86
N THR A 344 7.28 -3.29 -23.96
CA THR A 344 8.41 -3.20 -23.04
C THR A 344 7.95 -2.89 -21.61
N PHE A 345 6.94 -2.03 -21.45
CA PHE A 345 6.34 -1.75 -20.14
C PHE A 345 5.69 -3.00 -19.56
N GLN A 346 4.93 -3.72 -20.37
CA GLN A 346 4.29 -4.96 -19.93
C GLN A 346 5.33 -6.03 -19.55
N GLU A 347 6.39 -6.19 -20.33
CA GLU A 347 7.49 -7.12 -19.98
C GLU A 347 8.12 -6.78 -18.64
N ALA A 348 8.39 -5.49 -18.40
CA ALA A 348 8.94 -5.02 -17.13
C ALA A 348 8.01 -5.32 -15.95
N MET A 349 6.74 -5.00 -16.10
CA MET A 349 5.76 -5.15 -15.01
C MET A 349 5.32 -6.62 -14.83
N ASP A 350 5.31 -7.43 -15.86
CA ASP A 350 5.06 -8.88 -15.77
C ASP A 350 6.15 -9.62 -14.98
N ASP A 351 7.36 -9.05 -14.88
CA ASP A 351 8.46 -9.59 -14.08
C ASP A 351 8.38 -9.14 -12.62
N ASP A 352 7.49 -9.75 -11.87
CA ASP A 352 7.29 -9.50 -10.43
C ASP A 352 7.02 -8.02 -10.11
N PHE A 353 6.19 -7.37 -10.92
CA PHE A 353 5.83 -5.96 -10.76
C PHE A 353 7.07 -5.06 -10.65
N ASN A 354 8.00 -5.20 -11.59
CA ASN A 354 9.26 -4.45 -11.59
C ASN A 354 9.04 -2.98 -11.94
N THR A 355 8.57 -2.22 -10.96
CA THR A 355 8.27 -0.80 -11.09
C THR A 355 9.50 0.04 -11.42
N ALA A 356 10.69 -0.37 -10.98
CA ALA A 356 11.94 0.32 -11.33
C ALA A 356 12.21 0.28 -12.85
N ASN A 357 12.01 -0.88 -13.47
CA ASN A 357 12.11 -1.01 -14.93
C ASN A 357 10.90 -0.35 -15.63
N GLY A 358 9.70 -0.52 -15.08
CA GLY A 358 8.49 0.10 -15.61
C GLY A 358 8.59 1.62 -15.69
N VAL A 359 9.12 2.28 -14.65
CA VAL A 359 9.32 3.74 -14.64
C VAL A 359 10.41 4.16 -15.64
N THR A 360 11.42 3.34 -15.88
CA THR A 360 12.42 3.59 -16.92
C THR A 360 11.78 3.66 -18.30
N VAL A 361 10.88 2.72 -18.61
CA VAL A 361 10.13 2.75 -19.89
C VAL A 361 9.25 4.00 -19.98
N LEU A 362 8.61 4.39 -18.86
CA LEU A 362 7.81 5.61 -18.81
C LEU A 362 8.65 6.88 -19.14
N PHE A 363 9.88 6.97 -18.64
CA PHE A 363 10.79 8.07 -18.97
C PHE A 363 11.30 8.01 -20.41
N ASP A 364 11.56 6.83 -20.95
CA ASP A 364 11.97 6.68 -22.36
C ASP A 364 10.82 7.06 -23.30
N MET A 365 9.60 6.68 -22.97
CA MET A 365 8.40 7.15 -23.69
C MET A 365 8.25 8.68 -23.57
N ALA A 366 8.48 9.25 -22.39
CA ALA A 366 8.43 10.71 -22.21
C ALA A 366 9.46 11.44 -23.06
N LYS A 367 10.67 10.92 -23.23
CA LYS A 367 11.68 11.47 -24.15
C LYS A 367 11.20 11.41 -25.60
N TRP A 368 10.60 10.31 -26.01
CA TRP A 368 10.03 10.15 -27.34
C TRP A 368 8.88 11.12 -27.59
N ILE A 369 7.99 11.31 -26.62
CA ILE A 369 6.92 12.33 -26.64
C ILE A 369 7.53 13.72 -26.83
N ASN A 370 8.55 14.07 -26.05
CA ASN A 370 9.23 15.37 -26.11
C ASN A 370 9.95 15.62 -27.46
N SER A 371 10.20 14.58 -28.25
CA SER A 371 10.75 14.72 -29.63
C SER A 371 9.67 14.99 -30.70
N GLY A 372 8.42 15.19 -30.30
CA GLY A 372 7.32 15.57 -31.19
C GLY A 372 6.33 14.44 -31.53
N ASN A 373 6.26 13.39 -30.69
CA ASN A 373 5.41 12.23 -30.93
C ASN A 373 4.30 12.14 -29.88
N TYR A 374 3.29 13.01 -29.99
CA TYR A 374 2.26 13.11 -28.94
C TYR A 374 0.86 13.31 -29.54
N ASP A 375 0.30 12.28 -30.17
CA ASP A 375 -1.12 12.26 -30.56
C ASP A 375 -2.01 11.78 -29.39
N GLN A 376 -3.33 11.81 -29.60
CA GLN A 376 -4.28 11.41 -28.55
C GLN A 376 -4.06 9.95 -28.10
N THR A 377 -3.69 9.05 -29.01
CA THR A 377 -3.45 7.63 -28.67
C THR A 377 -2.23 7.48 -27.75
N VAL A 378 -1.18 8.26 -28.03
CA VAL A 378 0.04 8.28 -27.16
C VAL A 378 -0.27 8.90 -25.81
N LYS A 379 -1.06 9.99 -25.76
CA LYS A 379 -1.50 10.60 -24.50
C LYS A 379 -2.26 9.60 -23.65
N ASP A 380 -3.26 8.93 -24.21
CA ASP A 380 -4.08 7.95 -23.50
C ASP A 380 -3.23 6.77 -22.97
N ALA A 381 -2.26 6.31 -23.76
CA ALA A 381 -1.33 5.25 -23.34
C ALA A 381 -0.40 5.70 -22.20
N PHE A 382 0.14 6.91 -22.31
CA PHE A 382 1.01 7.50 -21.29
C PHE A 382 0.28 7.69 -19.95
N GLU A 383 -0.96 8.21 -20.00
CA GLU A 383 -1.82 8.34 -18.83
C GLU A 383 -2.13 6.99 -18.17
N LYS A 384 -2.43 5.94 -18.95
CA LYS A 384 -2.65 4.59 -18.40
C LYS A 384 -1.41 4.03 -17.70
N MET A 385 -0.23 4.26 -18.26
CA MET A 385 1.03 3.86 -17.61
C MET A 385 1.27 4.65 -16.32
N LEU A 386 1.06 5.97 -16.32
CA LEU A 386 1.13 6.80 -15.11
C LEU A 386 0.16 6.32 -14.03
N GLN A 387 -1.07 5.98 -14.41
CA GLN A 387 -2.09 5.49 -13.48
C GLN A 387 -1.72 4.17 -12.81
N VAL A 388 -0.90 3.32 -13.42
CA VAL A 388 -0.35 2.12 -12.77
C VAL A 388 0.50 2.52 -11.55
N PHE A 389 1.24 3.61 -11.64
CA PHE A 389 2.00 4.16 -10.50
C PHE A 389 1.14 5.01 -9.56
N GLY A 390 -0.14 5.17 -9.85
CA GLY A 390 -1.06 6.00 -9.07
C GLY A 390 -0.87 7.50 -9.29
N ILE A 391 -0.26 7.88 -10.41
CA ILE A 391 -0.03 9.28 -10.78
C ILE A 391 -1.12 9.73 -11.75
N VAL A 392 -1.73 10.85 -11.42
CA VAL A 392 -2.75 11.52 -12.24
C VAL A 392 -2.40 12.99 -12.33
N PHE A 393 -2.23 13.49 -13.54
CA PHE A 393 -2.08 14.92 -13.78
C PHE A 393 -3.45 15.48 -14.20
N GLU A 394 -3.95 16.42 -13.42
CA GLU A 394 -5.15 17.16 -13.79
C GLU A 394 -4.81 18.15 -14.87
N GLU A 395 -5.69 18.30 -15.85
CA GLU A 395 -5.61 19.40 -16.81
C GLU A 395 -5.89 20.69 -16.02
N GLU A 396 -4.90 21.56 -15.96
CA GLU A 396 -5.09 22.88 -15.37
C GLU A 396 -5.96 23.69 -16.34
N VAL A 397 -7.25 23.80 -16.00
CA VAL A 397 -8.16 24.72 -16.70
C VAL A 397 -7.86 26.13 -16.19
N LEU A 398 -7.38 26.97 -17.11
CA LEU A 398 -7.24 28.39 -16.78
C LEU A 398 -8.63 29.01 -16.64
N ASP A 399 -8.78 29.92 -15.67
CA ASP A 399 -9.94 30.80 -15.61
C ASP A 399 -10.04 31.58 -16.91
N GLU A 400 -11.27 31.77 -17.42
CA GLU A 400 -11.52 32.51 -18.69
C GLU A 400 -10.82 33.87 -18.73
N ASP A 401 -10.64 34.52 -17.58
CA ASP A 401 -9.96 35.81 -17.48
C ASP A 401 -8.45 35.69 -17.71
N ILE A 402 -7.84 34.58 -17.31
CA ILE A 402 -6.42 34.28 -17.53
C ILE A 402 -6.17 33.95 -19.01
N GLU A 403 -7.06 33.18 -19.65
CA GLU A 403 -6.97 32.90 -21.08
C GLU A 403 -7.05 34.20 -21.90
N LYS A 404 -7.99 35.09 -21.56
CA LYS A 404 -8.08 36.42 -22.19
C LYS A 404 -6.81 37.24 -22.04
N LEU A 405 -6.21 37.27 -20.85
CA LEU A 405 -4.95 37.98 -20.62
C LEU A 405 -3.80 37.40 -21.47
N ILE A 406 -3.73 36.08 -21.66
CA ILE A 406 -2.75 35.44 -22.53
C ILE A 406 -2.98 35.85 -23.98
N GLU A 407 -4.24 35.86 -24.45
CA GLU A 407 -4.61 36.30 -25.79
C GLU A 407 -4.29 37.79 -26.03
N GLU A 408 -4.63 38.66 -25.07
CA GLU A 408 -4.29 40.09 -25.08
C GLU A 408 -2.79 40.31 -25.17
N ARG A 409 -2.00 39.55 -24.39
CA ARG A 409 -0.54 39.61 -24.46
C ARG A 409 0.00 39.21 -25.84
N GLN A 410 -0.58 38.15 -26.45
CA GLN A 410 -0.17 37.74 -27.78
C GLN A 410 -0.51 38.79 -28.84
N ALA A 411 -1.70 39.39 -28.73
CA ALA A 411 -2.11 40.49 -29.63
C ALA A 411 -1.20 41.72 -29.47
N ALA A 412 -0.86 42.10 -28.23
CA ALA A 412 0.06 43.20 -27.94
C ALA A 412 1.46 42.94 -28.58
N ARG A 413 1.98 41.73 -28.49
CA ARG A 413 3.27 41.34 -29.12
C ARG A 413 3.20 41.40 -30.61
N ALA A 414 2.11 40.90 -31.22
CA ALA A 414 1.91 40.96 -32.65
C ALA A 414 1.87 42.42 -33.16
N ASN A 415 1.31 43.32 -32.37
CA ASN A 415 1.24 44.77 -32.63
C ASN A 415 2.51 45.53 -32.22
N LYS A 416 3.55 44.86 -31.71
CA LYS A 416 4.79 45.43 -31.22
C LYS A 416 4.62 46.34 -30.00
N ASP A 417 3.51 46.19 -29.28
CA ASP A 417 3.27 46.84 -27.96
C ASP A 417 3.88 46.00 -26.85
N PHE A 418 5.19 46.10 -26.70
CA PHE A 418 5.94 45.32 -25.71
C PHE A 418 5.67 45.77 -24.28
N ALA A 419 5.28 47.03 -24.08
CA ALA A 419 4.94 47.54 -22.75
C ALA A 419 3.70 46.85 -22.16
N THR A 420 2.66 46.71 -22.98
CA THR A 420 1.42 46.00 -22.58
C THR A 420 1.72 44.50 -22.41
N ALA A 421 2.50 43.88 -23.30
CA ALA A 421 2.85 42.47 -23.21
C ALA A 421 3.64 42.14 -21.92
N ASP A 422 4.59 42.97 -21.53
CA ASP A 422 5.37 42.81 -20.29
C ASP A 422 4.53 43.02 -19.04
N ARG A 423 3.64 44.01 -19.04
CA ARG A 423 2.69 44.24 -17.93
C ARG A 423 1.81 43.01 -17.68
N ILE A 424 1.24 42.45 -18.75
CA ILE A 424 0.37 41.24 -18.62
C ILE A 424 1.19 40.06 -18.13
N ARG A 425 2.42 39.86 -18.61
CA ARG A 425 3.32 38.79 -18.13
C ARG A 425 3.55 38.94 -16.62
N ASP A 426 3.87 40.13 -16.16
CA ASP A 426 4.14 40.40 -14.74
C ASP A 426 2.89 40.26 -13.87
N GLU A 427 1.70 40.63 -14.38
CA GLU A 427 0.41 40.42 -13.74
C GLU A 427 0.09 38.93 -13.58
N LEU A 428 0.31 38.12 -14.62
CA LEU A 428 0.12 36.67 -14.55
C LEU A 428 1.16 36.00 -13.64
N ALA A 429 2.40 36.46 -13.65
CA ALA A 429 3.45 35.99 -12.74
C ALA A 429 3.10 36.27 -11.26
N ALA A 430 2.47 37.42 -10.95
CA ALA A 430 1.99 37.75 -9.61
C ALA A 430 0.85 36.82 -9.15
N GLN A 431 0.15 36.15 -10.07
CA GLN A 431 -0.88 35.13 -9.82
C GLN A 431 -0.31 33.70 -9.84
N GLY A 432 1.02 33.55 -9.87
CA GLY A 432 1.70 32.24 -9.92
C GLY A 432 1.72 31.60 -11.30
N ILE A 433 1.39 32.34 -12.36
CA ILE A 433 1.34 31.80 -13.74
C ILE A 433 2.57 32.27 -14.50
N LYS A 434 3.40 31.32 -14.91
CA LYS A 434 4.57 31.54 -15.75
C LYS A 434 4.27 31.21 -17.20
N LEU A 435 4.58 32.16 -18.10
CA LEU A 435 4.41 32.00 -19.53
C LEU A 435 5.73 31.63 -20.21
N LEU A 436 5.67 30.66 -21.10
CA LEU A 436 6.79 30.20 -21.95
C LEU A 436 6.39 30.38 -23.42
N ASP A 437 7.08 31.29 -24.10
CA ASP A 437 6.89 31.50 -25.56
C ASP A 437 7.58 30.36 -26.33
N THR A 438 6.85 29.65 -27.16
CA THR A 438 7.35 28.59 -28.03
C THR A 438 7.07 28.92 -29.50
N LYS A 439 7.64 28.17 -30.45
CA LYS A 439 7.37 28.33 -31.89
C LYS A 439 5.92 28.01 -32.24
N GLU A 440 5.24 27.26 -31.43
CA GLU A 440 3.88 26.73 -31.59
C GLU A 440 2.82 27.54 -30.84
N GLY A 441 3.23 28.53 -30.03
CA GLY A 441 2.35 29.35 -29.20
C GLY A 441 2.92 29.62 -27.83
N VAL A 442 2.07 30.14 -26.91
CA VAL A 442 2.45 30.40 -25.51
C VAL A 442 2.04 29.20 -24.67
N ARG A 443 2.99 28.67 -23.89
CA ARG A 443 2.73 27.71 -22.82
C ARG A 443 2.73 28.44 -21.48
N TRP A 444 2.03 27.85 -20.53
CA TRP A 444 1.99 28.37 -19.17
C TRP A 444 2.14 27.26 -18.15
N THR A 445 2.63 27.61 -16.99
CA THR A 445 2.67 26.73 -15.81
C THR A 445 2.22 27.52 -14.60
N ARG A 446 1.54 26.88 -13.67
CA ARG A 446 1.19 27.48 -12.38
C ARG A 446 2.21 26.98 -11.33
N ASP A 447 2.79 27.91 -10.56
CA ASP A 447 3.74 27.57 -9.47
C ASP A 447 3.01 26.96 -8.27
#